data_8ca02f9f9f6d50060769d324d54e769e
#
_entry.id   8ca02f9f9f6d50060769d324d54e769e
#
_cell.length_a   1.000
_cell.length_b   1.000
_cell.length_c   1.000
_cell.angle_alpha   90.00
_cell.angle_beta   90.00
_cell.angle_gamma   90.00
#
_symmetry.space_group_name_H-M   'P 1'
#
loop_
_entity.id
_entity.type
_entity.pdbx_description
1 polymer ?
#
loop_
_entity_poly.entity_id
_entity_poly.type
_entity_poly.pdbx_seq_one_letter_code
_entity_poly.pdbx_strand_id
1 'polypeptide(L)'
;SKAQAKRLTKWGIPHIMDLDDYWLPTRDHPAYMMVKDGKMDEKIKDNIKLAQYMTTTTEVFASELAKLNSTNPIHIYPNAIDHEEKQYVPKPTTSNKVRIGWLGGSSHIEDMNIIQGVAGRLHSVQKDKFQLVLCGYDLRGSMTVFDQQTKKQTQRPILPKESVWYNYEKLVTDDYRILDEEYKQDLLRFEKKPISGNADSTYRRVWTKPITTYASNYNYFDVSIAPLKEHIFNKVKSQLKVIEAGFHKKAFVGQDFGPYTVDCVNAMTKGGGIDPKGNALLVPKVKNHKLWFQYLKKLVDNPSLVEDLGEKLYET
;
A
#
# COMPACT_ATOMS: atom_id res chain seq x y z
N SER A 1 -13.81 -23.27 -11.83
CA SER A 1 -13.01 -23.66 -13.00
C SER A 1 -13.84 -23.53 -14.30
N LYS A 2 -13.19 -23.41 -15.45
CA LYS A 2 -13.86 -23.35 -16.76
C LYS A 2 -14.88 -24.49 -16.98
N ALA A 3 -14.57 -25.70 -16.53
CA ALA A 3 -15.46 -26.84 -16.60
C ALA A 3 -16.72 -26.65 -15.74
N GLN A 4 -16.57 -26.12 -14.54
CA GLN A 4 -17.72 -25.83 -13.67
C GLN A 4 -18.59 -24.72 -14.24
N ALA A 5 -18.00 -23.62 -14.75
CA ALA A 5 -18.74 -22.55 -15.40
C ALA A 5 -19.58 -23.05 -16.56
N LYS A 6 -18.99 -23.87 -17.46
CA LYS A 6 -19.73 -24.50 -18.57
C LYS A 6 -20.88 -25.42 -18.11
N ARG A 7 -20.69 -26.14 -17.00
CA ARG A 7 -21.76 -26.99 -16.42
C ARG A 7 -22.91 -26.15 -15.88
N LEU A 8 -22.62 -25.06 -15.16
CA LEU A 8 -23.63 -24.13 -14.67
C LEU A 8 -24.44 -23.55 -15.83
N THR A 9 -23.77 -23.08 -16.89
CA THR A 9 -24.43 -22.57 -18.08
C THR A 9 -25.33 -23.64 -18.72
N LYS A 10 -24.85 -24.90 -18.86
CA LYS A 10 -25.64 -26.01 -19.40
C LYS A 10 -26.88 -26.29 -18.54
N TRP A 11 -26.83 -26.08 -17.26
CA TRP A 11 -27.97 -26.29 -16.34
C TRP A 11 -28.89 -25.07 -16.23
N GLY A 12 -28.63 -23.99 -16.97
CA GLY A 12 -29.40 -22.76 -16.90
C GLY A 12 -29.18 -21.99 -15.58
N ILE A 13 -28.12 -22.31 -14.82
CA ILE A 13 -27.79 -21.63 -13.57
C ILE A 13 -26.88 -20.46 -13.89
N PRO A 14 -27.34 -19.20 -13.67
CA PRO A 14 -26.52 -18.03 -13.89
C PRO A 14 -25.35 -18.03 -12.87
N HIS A 15 -24.17 -17.57 -13.33
CA HIS A 15 -23.04 -17.39 -12.44
C HIS A 15 -22.46 -15.98 -12.58
N ILE A 16 -22.10 -15.41 -11.45
CA ILE A 16 -21.45 -14.12 -11.32
C ILE A 16 -19.96 -14.35 -11.10
N MET A 17 -19.13 -13.58 -11.75
CA MET A 17 -17.70 -13.52 -11.47
C MET A 17 -17.34 -12.20 -10.84
N ASP A 18 -16.89 -12.26 -9.59
CA ASP A 18 -16.41 -11.11 -8.83
C ASP A 18 -14.90 -10.98 -8.95
N LEU A 19 -14.43 -9.76 -9.21
CA LEU A 19 -13.01 -9.44 -9.43
C LEU A 19 -12.68 -8.06 -8.83
N ASP A 20 -11.77 -8.06 -7.86
CA ASP A 20 -11.23 -6.86 -7.22
C ASP A 20 -9.78 -6.56 -7.61
N ASP A 21 -9.01 -7.56 -8.01
CA ASP A 21 -7.63 -7.45 -8.48
C ASP A 21 -7.46 -7.92 -9.94
N TYR A 22 -6.53 -7.27 -10.65
CA TYR A 22 -6.18 -7.66 -12.02
C TYR A 22 -5.54 -9.05 -12.05
N TRP A 23 -5.86 -9.85 -13.03
CA TRP A 23 -5.49 -11.28 -13.13
C TRP A 23 -4.01 -11.55 -13.36
N LEU A 24 -3.20 -10.55 -13.71
CA LEU A 24 -1.77 -10.70 -13.93
C LEU A 24 -0.99 -9.61 -13.20
N PRO A 25 -0.32 -9.94 -12.09
CA PRO A 25 0.53 -9.00 -11.39
C PRO A 25 1.78 -8.65 -12.19
N THR A 26 2.55 -7.66 -11.73
CA THR A 26 3.85 -7.30 -12.30
C THR A 26 4.85 -8.45 -12.16
N ARG A 27 5.90 -8.47 -13.00
CA ARG A 27 6.95 -9.52 -12.92
C ARG A 27 7.66 -9.59 -11.59
N ASP A 28 7.78 -8.45 -10.93
CA ASP A 28 8.45 -8.31 -9.63
C ASP A 28 7.54 -8.66 -8.45
N HIS A 29 6.26 -8.92 -8.70
CA HIS A 29 5.31 -9.29 -7.66
C HIS A 29 5.55 -10.74 -7.19
N PRO A 30 5.52 -11.03 -5.87
CA PRO A 30 5.79 -12.37 -5.34
C PRO A 30 4.94 -13.48 -5.95
N ALA A 31 3.69 -13.19 -6.32
CA ALA A 31 2.78 -14.16 -6.92
C ALA A 31 2.96 -14.34 -8.44
N TYR A 32 3.83 -13.56 -9.12
CA TYR A 32 3.90 -13.58 -10.59
C TYR A 32 4.19 -14.98 -11.15
N MET A 33 5.23 -15.65 -10.65
CA MET A 33 5.61 -16.98 -11.13
C MET A 33 4.50 -18.00 -10.88
N MET A 34 3.89 -17.98 -9.69
CA MET A 34 2.76 -18.84 -9.36
C MET A 34 1.57 -18.65 -10.34
N VAL A 35 1.27 -17.40 -10.67
CA VAL A 35 0.19 -17.08 -11.63
C VAL A 35 0.54 -17.57 -13.01
N LYS A 36 1.77 -17.35 -13.49
CA LYS A 36 2.21 -17.74 -14.84
C LYS A 36 2.36 -19.25 -15.00
N ASP A 37 3.07 -19.92 -14.09
CA ASP A 37 3.31 -21.37 -14.15
C ASP A 37 2.00 -22.14 -13.96
N GLY A 38 1.12 -21.65 -13.08
CA GLY A 38 -0.21 -22.20 -12.88
C GLY A 38 -1.23 -21.86 -13.99
N LYS A 39 -0.85 -21.00 -14.96
CA LYS A 39 -1.74 -20.45 -16.00
C LYS A 39 -3.02 -19.86 -15.42
N MET A 40 -2.89 -19.20 -14.26
CA MET A 40 -4.04 -18.66 -13.52
C MET A 40 -4.66 -17.48 -14.27
N ASP A 41 -3.83 -16.62 -14.88
CA ASP A 41 -4.27 -15.51 -15.72
C ASP A 41 -5.11 -15.99 -16.91
N GLU A 42 -4.72 -17.09 -17.57
CA GLU A 42 -5.50 -17.70 -18.68
C GLU A 42 -6.83 -18.26 -18.17
N LYS A 43 -6.80 -18.97 -17.04
CA LYS A 43 -8.00 -19.55 -16.41
C LYS A 43 -9.00 -18.47 -15.99
N ILE A 44 -8.50 -17.34 -15.43
CA ILE A 44 -9.35 -16.21 -15.05
C ILE A 44 -9.98 -15.59 -16.30
N LYS A 45 -9.21 -15.31 -17.36
CA LYS A 45 -9.72 -14.79 -18.62
C LYS A 45 -10.77 -15.72 -19.27
N ASP A 46 -10.54 -17.02 -19.21
CA ASP A 46 -11.54 -18.01 -19.70
C ASP A 46 -12.83 -17.95 -18.89
N ASN A 47 -12.76 -17.77 -17.57
CA ASN A 47 -13.96 -17.63 -16.74
C ASN A 47 -14.67 -16.28 -16.98
N ILE A 48 -13.93 -15.17 -17.16
CA ILE A 48 -14.51 -13.88 -17.55
C ILE A 48 -15.33 -14.01 -18.83
N LYS A 49 -14.81 -14.69 -19.87
CA LYS A 49 -15.51 -14.90 -21.13
C LYS A 49 -16.80 -15.74 -21.00
N LEU A 50 -16.90 -16.55 -19.96
CA LEU A 50 -18.04 -17.43 -19.70
C LEU A 50 -19.01 -16.84 -18.67
N ALA A 51 -18.62 -15.82 -17.93
CA ALA A 51 -19.44 -15.20 -16.90
C ALA A 51 -20.66 -14.51 -17.54
N GLN A 52 -21.85 -14.73 -16.97
CA GLN A 52 -23.09 -14.09 -17.40
C GLN A 52 -23.26 -12.71 -16.74
N TYR A 53 -22.70 -12.54 -15.58
CA TYR A 53 -22.62 -11.27 -14.83
C TYR A 53 -21.22 -11.12 -14.26
N MET A 54 -20.75 -9.91 -14.18
CA MET A 54 -19.48 -9.60 -13.55
C MET A 54 -19.66 -8.48 -12.54
N THR A 55 -18.88 -8.54 -11.47
CA THR A 55 -18.77 -7.46 -10.51
C THR A 55 -17.30 -7.04 -10.35
N THR A 56 -17.08 -5.78 -10.14
CA THR A 56 -15.73 -5.22 -9.90
C THR A 56 -15.83 -3.94 -9.08
N THR A 57 -14.67 -3.36 -8.74
CA THR A 57 -14.60 -2.24 -7.78
C THR A 57 -14.43 -0.87 -8.43
N THR A 58 -14.01 -0.79 -9.71
CA THR A 58 -13.72 0.48 -10.37
C THR A 58 -14.15 0.51 -11.84
N GLU A 59 -14.49 1.69 -12.35
CA GLU A 59 -14.78 1.93 -13.77
C GLU A 59 -13.62 1.51 -14.68
N VAL A 60 -12.39 1.77 -14.24
CA VAL A 60 -11.20 1.40 -14.99
C VAL A 60 -11.10 -0.12 -15.12
N PHE A 61 -11.41 -0.86 -14.06
CA PHE A 61 -11.38 -2.31 -14.10
C PHE A 61 -12.55 -2.86 -14.92
N ALA A 62 -13.74 -2.29 -14.80
CA ALA A 62 -14.88 -2.65 -15.64
C ALA A 62 -14.55 -2.50 -17.13
N SER A 63 -13.85 -1.44 -17.52
CA SER A 63 -13.39 -1.22 -18.89
C SER A 63 -12.39 -2.29 -19.35
N GLU A 64 -11.53 -2.79 -18.48
CA GLU A 64 -10.61 -3.90 -18.79
C GLU A 64 -11.36 -5.24 -18.93
N LEU A 65 -12.37 -5.50 -18.10
CA LEU A 65 -13.23 -6.68 -18.20
C LEU A 65 -14.05 -6.69 -19.49
N ALA A 66 -14.59 -5.53 -19.89
CA ALA A 66 -15.36 -5.37 -21.11
C ALA A 66 -14.56 -5.74 -22.38
N LYS A 67 -13.23 -5.59 -22.38
CA LYS A 67 -12.37 -6.04 -23.49
C LYS A 67 -12.39 -7.58 -23.68
N LEU A 68 -12.69 -8.32 -22.62
CA LEU A 68 -12.73 -9.79 -22.66
C LEU A 68 -14.15 -10.34 -22.78
N ASN A 69 -15.15 -9.62 -22.30
CA ASN A 69 -16.55 -9.98 -22.33
C ASN A 69 -17.39 -8.70 -22.48
N SER A 70 -17.66 -8.32 -23.74
CA SER A 70 -18.35 -7.07 -24.08
C SER A 70 -19.87 -7.22 -24.11
N THR A 71 -20.40 -8.42 -23.97
CA THR A 71 -21.85 -8.71 -24.17
C THR A 71 -22.62 -8.80 -22.87
N ASN A 72 -21.94 -9.13 -21.77
CA ASN A 72 -22.58 -9.37 -20.48
C ASN A 72 -22.42 -8.20 -19.50
N PRO A 73 -23.40 -7.98 -18.61
CA PRO A 73 -23.39 -6.86 -17.69
C PRO A 73 -22.19 -6.91 -16.74
N ILE A 74 -21.59 -5.73 -16.50
CA ILE A 74 -20.56 -5.51 -15.51
C ILE A 74 -21.09 -4.49 -14.50
N HIS A 75 -21.19 -4.87 -13.23
CA HIS A 75 -21.65 -4.00 -12.17
C HIS A 75 -20.46 -3.57 -11.32
N ILE A 76 -20.45 -2.29 -10.96
CA ILE A 76 -19.37 -1.70 -10.15
C ILE A 76 -19.87 -1.54 -8.73
N TYR A 77 -19.19 -2.20 -7.81
CA TYR A 77 -19.38 -2.08 -6.37
C TYR A 77 -18.08 -1.54 -5.76
N PRO A 78 -17.97 -0.22 -5.56
CA PRO A 78 -16.79 0.38 -4.97
C PRO A 78 -16.47 -0.25 -3.61
N ASN A 79 -15.18 -0.39 -3.31
CA ASN A 79 -14.77 -0.75 -1.96
C ASN A 79 -15.24 0.33 -0.98
N ALA A 80 -15.85 -0.12 0.10
CA ALA A 80 -16.32 0.74 1.17
C ALA A 80 -15.74 0.29 2.51
N ILE A 81 -15.76 1.18 3.47
CA ILE A 81 -15.43 0.88 4.85
C ILE A 81 -16.62 1.18 5.75
N ASP A 82 -16.80 0.39 6.79
CA ASP A 82 -17.80 0.68 7.81
C ASP A 82 -17.23 1.70 8.79
N HIS A 83 -17.72 2.93 8.71
CA HIS A 83 -17.25 4.02 9.57
C HIS A 83 -17.62 3.84 11.06
N GLU A 84 -18.55 2.96 11.38
CA GLU A 84 -18.91 2.63 12.76
C GLU A 84 -17.93 1.64 13.40
N GLU A 85 -17.11 0.95 12.59
CA GLU A 85 -16.09 0.07 13.14
C GLU A 85 -15.03 0.84 13.94
N LYS A 86 -14.74 0.37 15.15
CA LYS A 86 -13.80 1.01 16.09
C LYS A 86 -12.40 1.24 15.52
N GLN A 87 -11.98 0.45 14.54
CA GLN A 87 -10.67 0.62 13.91
C GLN A 87 -10.56 1.86 13.03
N TYR A 88 -11.69 2.41 12.55
CA TYR A 88 -11.73 3.62 11.74
C TYR A 88 -11.99 4.90 12.54
N VAL A 89 -12.18 4.78 13.86
CA VAL A 89 -12.33 5.94 14.72
C VAL A 89 -10.98 6.63 14.93
N PRO A 90 -10.81 7.90 14.52
CA PRO A 90 -9.57 8.64 14.73
C PRO A 90 -9.23 8.74 16.21
N LYS A 91 -7.98 8.45 16.55
CA LYS A 91 -7.44 8.64 17.91
C LYS A 91 -6.27 9.62 17.80
N PRO A 92 -6.47 10.90 18.11
CA PRO A 92 -5.38 11.87 18.05
C PRO A 92 -4.27 11.45 19.02
N THR A 93 -3.06 11.45 18.51
CA THR A 93 -1.85 11.24 19.30
C THR A 93 -0.96 12.45 19.13
N THR A 94 -0.49 13.01 20.22
CA THR A 94 0.43 14.17 20.19
C THR A 94 1.85 13.70 19.87
N SER A 95 2.54 14.47 19.04
CA SER A 95 3.96 14.30 18.76
C SER A 95 4.57 15.65 18.41
N ASN A 96 5.80 15.88 18.83
CA ASN A 96 6.58 17.03 18.40
C ASN A 96 7.18 16.85 16.99
N LYS A 97 6.95 15.69 16.36
CA LYS A 97 7.44 15.34 15.03
C LYS A 97 6.26 15.10 14.09
N VAL A 98 6.42 15.43 12.82
CA VAL A 98 5.51 15.01 11.77
C VAL A 98 5.80 13.53 11.46
N ARG A 99 4.83 12.66 11.71
CA ARG A 99 4.96 11.22 11.51
C ARG A 99 4.50 10.87 10.11
N ILE A 100 5.40 10.32 9.31
CA ILE A 100 5.16 9.91 7.93
C ILE A 100 5.02 8.39 7.92
N GLY A 101 3.83 7.88 7.62
CA GLY A 101 3.52 6.47 7.72
C GLY A 101 3.18 5.80 6.40
N TRP A 102 3.59 4.56 6.28
CA TRP A 102 3.12 3.64 5.26
C TRP A 102 2.48 2.41 5.90
N LEU A 103 1.27 2.07 5.44
CA LEU A 103 0.55 0.87 5.83
C LEU A 103 0.24 0.05 4.58
N GLY A 104 0.70 -1.19 4.53
CA GLY A 104 0.44 -2.04 3.37
C GLY A 104 0.94 -3.47 3.54
N GLY A 105 0.69 -4.29 2.53
CA GLY A 105 1.10 -5.69 2.49
C GLY A 105 2.52 -5.89 1.92
N SER A 106 2.99 -7.13 2.00
CA SER A 106 4.34 -7.53 1.57
C SER A 106 4.58 -7.47 0.05
N SER A 107 3.57 -7.23 -0.75
CA SER A 107 3.66 -7.24 -2.22
C SER A 107 4.02 -5.88 -2.86
N HIS A 108 4.22 -4.83 -2.05
CA HIS A 108 4.41 -3.46 -2.52
C HIS A 108 5.88 -2.97 -2.51
N ILE A 109 6.86 -3.86 -2.45
CA ILE A 109 8.28 -3.45 -2.38
C ILE A 109 8.69 -2.60 -3.59
N GLU A 110 8.19 -2.91 -4.78
CA GLU A 110 8.47 -2.18 -6.01
C GLU A 110 7.83 -0.79 -6.03
N ASP A 111 6.67 -0.64 -5.40
CA ASP A 111 6.05 0.67 -5.20
C ASP A 111 6.89 1.51 -4.23
N MET A 112 7.38 0.90 -3.15
CA MET A 112 8.22 1.57 -2.16
C MET A 112 9.60 1.97 -2.69
N ASN A 113 10.14 1.28 -3.69
CA ASN A 113 11.40 1.66 -4.36
C ASN A 113 11.35 3.07 -4.98
N ILE A 114 10.15 3.59 -5.29
CA ILE A 114 9.96 4.96 -5.80
C ILE A 114 10.49 6.01 -4.82
N ILE A 115 10.41 5.74 -3.52
CA ILE A 115 10.84 6.66 -2.45
C ILE A 115 12.22 6.33 -1.87
N GLN A 116 12.98 5.44 -2.50
CA GLN A 116 14.33 5.12 -2.06
C GLN A 116 15.20 6.38 -1.95
N GLY A 117 15.89 6.56 -0.82
CA GLY A 117 16.76 7.70 -0.55
C GLY A 117 16.05 8.98 -0.08
N VAL A 118 14.70 9.02 -0.06
CA VAL A 118 13.95 10.17 0.46
C VAL A 118 14.23 10.39 1.95
N ALA A 119 14.27 9.31 2.73
CA ALA A 119 14.53 9.36 4.16
C ALA A 119 15.90 9.96 4.50
N GLY A 120 16.95 9.52 3.84
CA GLY A 120 18.30 10.07 4.02
C GLY A 120 18.37 11.57 3.71
N ARG A 121 17.67 12.02 2.66
CA ARG A 121 17.57 13.44 2.31
C ARG A 121 16.76 14.23 3.34
N LEU A 122 15.64 13.70 3.84
CA LEU A 122 14.89 14.35 4.93
C LEU A 122 15.73 14.45 6.18
N HIS A 123 16.41 13.38 6.55
CA HIS A 123 17.26 13.35 7.73
C HIS A 123 18.41 14.38 7.66
N SER A 124 19.03 14.58 6.49
CA SER A 124 20.09 15.55 6.32
C SER A 124 19.67 17.01 6.56
N VAL A 125 18.38 17.35 6.42
CA VAL A 125 17.86 18.71 6.51
C VAL A 125 16.82 18.92 7.63
N GLN A 126 16.21 17.84 8.16
CA GLN A 126 15.08 17.88 9.10
C GLN A 126 15.18 16.81 10.21
N LYS A 127 16.39 16.42 10.63
CA LYS A 127 16.70 15.28 11.49
C LYS A 127 15.69 15.06 12.64
N ASP A 128 15.37 16.10 13.38
CA ASP A 128 14.60 16.00 14.61
C ASP A 128 13.10 16.33 14.44
N LYS A 129 12.66 16.65 13.22
CA LYS A 129 11.30 17.13 12.94
C LYS A 129 10.36 16.08 12.40
N PHE A 130 10.85 14.91 12.02
CA PHE A 130 10.02 13.86 11.46
C PHE A 130 10.31 12.48 12.06
N GLN A 131 9.34 11.60 11.91
CA GLN A 131 9.47 10.17 12.18
C GLN A 131 8.90 9.39 11.00
N LEU A 132 9.59 8.35 10.55
CA LEU A 132 9.03 7.37 9.62
C LEU A 132 8.36 6.24 10.39
N VAL A 133 7.16 5.83 9.94
CA VAL A 133 6.39 4.76 10.57
C VAL A 133 6.09 3.69 9.51
N LEU A 134 6.66 2.51 9.68
CA LEU A 134 6.38 1.35 8.83
C LEU A 134 5.40 0.43 9.55
N CYS A 135 4.17 0.33 9.03
CA CYS A 135 3.11 -0.49 9.59
C CYS A 135 2.92 -1.78 8.78
N GLY A 136 2.65 -2.87 9.49
CA GLY A 136 2.40 -4.18 8.88
C GLY A 136 3.59 -5.14 8.93
N TYR A 137 4.66 -4.80 9.66
CA TYR A 137 5.85 -5.64 9.80
C TYR A 137 5.47 -7.04 10.29
N ASP A 138 5.88 -8.07 9.57
CA ASP A 138 5.50 -9.45 9.85
C ASP A 138 6.66 -10.42 9.58
N LEU A 139 6.91 -11.31 10.53
CA LEU A 139 7.90 -12.39 10.39
C LEU A 139 7.24 -13.77 10.43
N ARG A 140 5.90 -13.82 10.37
CA ARG A 140 5.19 -15.09 10.23
C ARG A 140 5.29 -15.55 8.78
N GLY A 141 5.60 -16.80 8.60
CA GLY A 141 5.73 -17.39 7.28
C GLY A 141 6.72 -18.55 7.30
N SER A 142 6.68 -19.33 6.26
CA SER A 142 7.62 -20.43 6.06
C SER A 142 8.25 -20.33 4.67
N MET A 143 9.48 -20.78 4.58
CA MET A 143 10.21 -20.94 3.33
C MET A 143 10.37 -22.43 3.04
N THR A 144 10.06 -22.82 1.81
CA THR A 144 10.37 -24.17 1.34
C THR A 144 11.82 -24.21 0.90
N VAL A 145 12.62 -25.03 1.56
CA VAL A 145 14.05 -25.25 1.25
C VAL A 145 14.20 -26.61 0.60
N PHE A 146 14.87 -26.63 -0.54
CA PHE A 146 15.24 -27.87 -1.20
C PHE A 146 16.63 -28.32 -0.75
N ASP A 147 16.69 -29.46 -0.08
CA ASP A 147 17.97 -30.08 0.31
C ASP A 147 18.54 -30.86 -0.90
N GLN A 148 19.67 -30.38 -1.38
CA GLN A 148 20.34 -30.98 -2.55
C GLN A 148 20.89 -32.39 -2.28
N GLN A 149 21.24 -32.72 -1.04
CA GLN A 149 21.76 -34.03 -0.67
C GLN A 149 20.65 -35.06 -0.55
N THR A 150 19.59 -34.73 0.16
CA THR A 150 18.47 -35.66 0.44
C THR A 150 17.40 -35.61 -0.66
N LYS A 151 17.47 -34.67 -1.61
CA LYS A 151 16.42 -34.40 -2.64
C LYS A 151 15.03 -34.14 -2.05
N LYS A 152 14.94 -33.75 -0.78
CA LYS A 152 13.67 -33.48 -0.11
C LYS A 152 13.40 -31.99 0.02
N GLN A 153 12.13 -31.65 -0.04
CA GLN A 153 11.66 -30.31 0.32
C GLN A 153 11.26 -30.31 1.79
N THR A 154 11.78 -29.33 2.52
CA THR A 154 11.43 -29.08 3.93
C THR A 154 10.93 -27.67 4.08
N GLN A 155 9.98 -27.45 5.00
CA GLN A 155 9.53 -26.11 5.37
C GLN A 155 10.20 -25.69 6.67
N ARG A 156 10.72 -24.48 6.70
CA ARG A 156 11.21 -23.83 7.90
C ARG A 156 10.67 -22.39 8.02
N PRO A 157 10.65 -21.83 9.24
CA PRO A 157 10.34 -20.41 9.42
C PRO A 157 11.27 -19.52 8.59
N ILE A 158 10.74 -18.40 8.09
CA ILE A 158 11.53 -17.36 7.42
C ILE A 158 12.44 -16.71 8.46
N LEU A 159 13.75 -16.62 8.16
CA LEU A 159 14.68 -15.85 8.98
C LEU A 159 14.42 -14.34 8.77
N PRO A 160 14.66 -13.49 9.79
CA PRO A 160 14.40 -12.06 9.70
C PRO A 160 15.02 -11.38 8.46
N LYS A 161 16.27 -11.70 8.14
CA LYS A 161 17.00 -11.15 6.97
C LYS A 161 16.51 -11.68 5.62
N GLU A 162 15.76 -12.77 5.60
CA GLU A 162 15.11 -13.31 4.40
C GLU A 162 13.72 -12.72 4.18
N SER A 163 13.16 -12.05 5.20
CA SER A 163 11.86 -11.43 5.11
C SER A 163 11.88 -10.22 4.17
N VAL A 164 10.84 -10.08 3.37
CA VAL A 164 10.62 -8.87 2.58
C VAL A 164 10.58 -7.61 3.47
N TRP A 165 10.11 -7.73 4.70
CA TRP A 165 10.04 -6.63 5.66
C TRP A 165 11.39 -6.08 6.08
N TYR A 166 12.42 -6.91 6.13
CA TYR A 166 13.79 -6.46 6.31
C TYR A 166 14.22 -5.51 5.16
N ASN A 167 13.86 -5.86 3.93
CA ASN A 167 14.12 -5.01 2.77
C ASN A 167 13.33 -3.72 2.80
N TYR A 168 12.06 -3.74 3.25
CA TYR A 168 11.27 -2.52 3.48
C TYR A 168 11.95 -1.60 4.50
N GLU A 169 12.38 -2.12 5.64
CA GLU A 169 13.09 -1.32 6.64
C GLU A 169 14.37 -0.69 6.10
N LYS A 170 15.20 -1.48 5.43
CA LYS A 170 16.41 -0.96 4.78
C LYS A 170 16.10 0.18 3.83
N LEU A 171 15.05 0.02 3.01
CA LEU A 171 14.64 1.01 2.03
C LEU A 171 14.18 2.30 2.70
N VAL A 172 13.23 2.22 3.62
CA VAL A 172 12.64 3.42 4.25
C VAL A 172 13.57 4.10 5.24
N THR A 173 14.60 3.43 5.75
CA THR A 173 15.60 3.99 6.67
C THR A 173 16.91 4.36 5.98
N ASP A 174 16.98 4.32 4.67
CA ASP A 174 18.21 4.51 3.90
C ASP A 174 19.36 3.60 4.38
N ASP A 175 19.09 2.29 4.41
CA ASP A 175 19.99 1.26 4.95
C ASP A 175 20.39 1.50 6.42
N TYR A 176 19.40 1.89 7.23
CA TYR A 176 19.55 2.25 8.65
C TYR A 176 20.44 3.47 8.94
N ARG A 177 20.84 4.25 7.92
CA ARG A 177 21.72 5.42 8.09
C ARG A 177 21.10 6.57 8.88
N ILE A 178 19.76 6.66 8.88
CA ILE A 178 19.03 7.71 9.62
C ILE A 178 18.88 7.41 11.12
N LEU A 179 19.37 6.26 11.60
CA LEU A 179 19.25 5.79 12.97
C LEU A 179 20.57 5.92 13.71
N ASP A 180 20.50 6.18 15.02
CA ASP A 180 21.65 5.93 15.89
C ASP A 180 21.94 4.43 16.00
N GLU A 181 23.16 4.09 16.40
CA GLU A 181 23.64 2.69 16.37
C GLU A 181 22.94 1.82 17.43
N GLU A 182 22.59 2.38 18.59
CA GLU A 182 21.89 1.63 19.64
C GLU A 182 20.50 1.21 19.17
N TYR A 183 19.72 2.16 18.64
CA TYR A 183 18.38 1.88 18.13
C TYR A 183 18.40 0.91 16.93
N LYS A 184 19.43 1.03 16.06
CA LYS A 184 19.64 0.09 14.96
C LYS A 184 19.88 -1.34 15.46
N GLN A 185 20.69 -1.53 16.51
CA GLN A 185 20.92 -2.85 17.10
C GLN A 185 19.62 -3.42 17.70
N ASP A 186 18.82 -2.59 18.36
CA ASP A 186 17.52 -3.02 18.89
C ASP A 186 16.58 -3.48 17.77
N LEU A 187 16.50 -2.75 16.65
CA LEU A 187 15.72 -3.17 15.49
C LEU A 187 16.20 -4.49 14.90
N LEU A 188 17.51 -4.71 14.84
CA LEU A 188 18.11 -5.93 14.27
C LEU A 188 17.91 -7.18 15.13
N ARG A 189 17.49 -7.04 16.39
CA ARG A 189 17.05 -8.18 17.23
C ARG A 189 15.70 -8.76 16.80
N PHE A 190 14.92 -8.03 16.03
CA PHE A 190 13.61 -8.46 15.49
C PHE A 190 12.60 -8.95 16.55
N GLU A 191 12.67 -8.45 17.76
CA GLU A 191 11.74 -8.81 18.83
C GLU A 191 10.36 -8.13 18.65
N LYS A 192 9.28 -8.86 18.97
CA LYS A 192 7.88 -8.35 18.89
C LYS A 192 7.45 -7.52 20.09
N LYS A 193 8.36 -6.94 20.83
CA LYS A 193 8.08 -6.08 21.98
C LYS A 193 8.38 -4.62 21.65
N PRO A 194 7.82 -3.68 22.41
CA PRO A 194 8.19 -2.28 22.28
C PRO A 194 9.71 -2.11 22.38
N ILE A 195 10.28 -1.34 21.46
CA ILE A 195 11.70 -1.03 21.44
C ILE A 195 11.89 0.29 22.19
N SER A 196 12.90 0.37 23.05
CA SER A 196 13.24 1.60 23.76
C SER A 196 13.52 2.72 22.76
N GLY A 197 13.00 3.94 23.03
CA GLY A 197 13.15 5.09 22.14
C GLY A 197 12.28 5.05 20.86
N ASN A 198 11.46 4.02 20.67
CA ASN A 198 10.64 3.86 19.45
C ASN A 198 9.68 5.05 19.22
N ALA A 199 9.17 5.69 20.29
CA ALA A 199 8.27 6.83 20.19
C ALA A 199 8.97 8.11 19.68
N ASP A 200 10.23 8.31 20.06
CA ASP A 200 11.00 9.52 19.75
C ASP A 200 12.05 9.33 18.65
N SER A 201 12.27 8.10 18.22
CA SER A 201 13.22 7.77 17.15
C SER A 201 12.81 8.34 15.79
N THR A 202 13.78 8.44 14.87
CA THR A 202 13.52 8.86 13.48
C THR A 202 12.71 7.80 12.70
N TYR A 203 12.69 6.56 13.18
CA TYR A 203 11.93 5.46 12.59
C TYR A 203 11.17 4.67 13.65
N ARG A 204 9.98 4.20 13.30
CA ARG A 204 9.15 3.34 14.14
C ARG A 204 8.66 2.14 13.37
N ARG A 205 8.95 0.93 13.88
CA ARG A 205 8.39 -0.34 13.40
C ARG A 205 7.05 -0.59 14.10
N VAL A 206 6.01 -0.86 13.32
CA VAL A 206 4.70 -1.28 13.85
C VAL A 206 4.36 -2.67 13.28
N TRP A 207 4.17 -3.62 14.18
CA TRP A 207 3.84 -4.99 13.81
C TRP A 207 2.46 -5.10 13.17
N THR A 208 2.30 -6.10 12.32
CA THR A 208 1.02 -6.41 11.68
C THR A 208 -0.08 -6.66 12.69
N LYS A 209 -1.28 -6.28 12.33
CA LYS A 209 -2.49 -6.49 13.13
C LYS A 209 -3.50 -7.34 12.36
N PRO A 210 -4.45 -7.98 13.06
CA PRO A 210 -5.59 -8.64 12.43
C PRO A 210 -6.40 -7.68 11.56
N ILE A 211 -7.11 -8.23 10.57
CA ILE A 211 -7.94 -7.44 9.63
C ILE A 211 -8.97 -6.56 10.35
N THR A 212 -9.48 -6.99 11.50
CA THR A 212 -10.45 -6.26 12.31
C THR A 212 -9.87 -5.07 13.10
N THR A 213 -8.56 -4.89 13.08
CA THR A 213 -7.86 -3.85 13.86
C THR A 213 -6.73 -3.16 13.10
N TYR A 214 -6.42 -3.60 11.88
CA TYR A 214 -5.26 -3.10 11.13
C TYR A 214 -5.34 -1.60 10.83
N ALA A 215 -6.54 -1.08 10.54
CA ALA A 215 -6.73 0.32 10.21
C ALA A 215 -6.42 1.25 11.39
N SER A 216 -6.49 0.76 12.64
CA SER A 216 -6.03 1.53 13.80
C SER A 216 -4.54 1.93 13.74
N ASN A 217 -3.77 1.37 12.79
CA ASN A 217 -2.38 1.78 12.54
C ASN A 217 -2.28 3.21 12.00
N TYR A 218 -3.32 3.73 11.35
CA TYR A 218 -3.36 5.13 10.93
C TYR A 218 -3.22 6.12 12.10
N ASN A 219 -3.51 5.70 13.33
CA ASN A 219 -3.30 6.53 14.52
C ASN A 219 -1.82 6.74 14.88
N TYR A 220 -0.88 5.98 14.29
CA TYR A 220 0.55 6.11 14.56
C TYR A 220 1.26 7.14 13.68
N PHE A 221 0.59 7.73 12.71
CA PHE A 221 1.19 8.73 11.82
C PHE A 221 0.22 9.85 11.46
N ASP A 222 0.74 10.94 10.91
CA ASP A 222 0.02 12.14 10.55
C ASP A 222 -0.12 12.29 9.04
N VAL A 223 0.85 11.76 8.31
CA VAL A 223 0.91 11.74 6.85
C VAL A 223 0.90 10.30 6.36
N SER A 224 -0.07 9.93 5.55
CA SER A 224 -0.14 8.64 4.86
C SER A 224 0.56 8.73 3.51
N ILE A 225 1.58 7.92 3.26
CA ILE A 225 2.25 7.86 1.95
C ILE A 225 1.82 6.62 1.17
N ALA A 226 1.60 6.81 -0.13
CA ALA A 226 1.21 5.75 -1.05
C ALA A 226 1.95 5.88 -2.39
N PRO A 227 3.25 5.52 -2.44
CA PRO A 227 3.93 5.36 -3.72
C PRO A 227 3.29 4.22 -4.50
N LEU A 228 3.11 4.39 -5.80
CA LEU A 228 2.45 3.40 -6.66
C LEU A 228 3.11 3.36 -8.03
N LYS A 229 3.66 2.20 -8.40
CA LYS A 229 4.28 1.97 -9.71
C LYS A 229 3.22 1.97 -10.80
N GLU A 230 3.46 2.71 -11.88
CA GLU A 230 2.56 2.74 -13.03
C GLU A 230 2.54 1.39 -13.75
N HIS A 231 1.48 0.64 -13.56
CA HIS A 231 1.21 -0.63 -14.21
C HIS A 231 -0.30 -0.90 -14.21
N ILE A 232 -0.80 -1.69 -15.16
CA ILE A 232 -2.23 -2.00 -15.26
C ILE A 232 -2.77 -2.67 -13.97
N PHE A 233 -2.00 -3.55 -13.35
CA PHE A 233 -2.33 -4.18 -12.07
C PHE A 233 -2.63 -3.15 -10.97
N ASN A 234 -1.88 -2.07 -10.93
CA ASN A 234 -2.08 -0.99 -9.96
C ASN A 234 -3.13 0.03 -10.42
N LYS A 235 -3.29 0.21 -11.73
CA LYS A 235 -4.22 1.18 -12.30
C LYS A 235 -5.69 0.86 -11.99
N VAL A 236 -6.03 -0.42 -11.97
CA VAL A 236 -7.40 -0.90 -11.76
C VAL A 236 -7.80 -1.02 -10.29
N LYS A 237 -6.85 -0.87 -9.36
CA LYS A 237 -7.13 -0.94 -7.92
C LYS A 237 -8.11 0.13 -7.48
N SER A 238 -8.76 -0.10 -6.36
CA SER A 238 -9.59 0.92 -5.70
C SER A 238 -8.75 1.90 -4.89
N GLN A 239 -9.35 3.04 -4.56
CA GLN A 239 -8.76 4.11 -3.75
C GLN A 239 -8.81 3.86 -2.23
N LEU A 240 -8.87 2.61 -1.78
CA LEU A 240 -9.05 2.25 -0.37
C LEU A 240 -8.05 2.94 0.57
N LYS A 241 -6.78 3.10 0.17
CA LYS A 241 -5.79 3.84 0.96
C LYS A 241 -6.13 5.32 1.15
N VAL A 242 -6.79 5.93 0.19
CA VAL A 242 -7.28 7.34 0.28
C VAL A 242 -8.43 7.40 1.26
N ILE A 243 -9.41 6.50 1.13
CA ILE A 243 -10.58 6.43 2.01
C ILE A 243 -10.13 6.20 3.47
N GLU A 244 -9.27 5.22 3.71
CA GLU A 244 -8.75 4.93 5.06
C GLU A 244 -7.98 6.11 5.67
N ALA A 245 -7.14 6.79 4.88
CA ALA A 245 -6.42 7.97 5.32
C ALA A 245 -7.38 9.12 5.65
N GLY A 246 -8.39 9.35 4.80
CA GLY A 246 -9.44 10.36 5.00
C GLY A 246 -10.21 10.14 6.29
N PHE A 247 -10.74 8.92 6.52
CA PHE A 247 -11.45 8.58 7.75
C PHE A 247 -10.62 8.82 9.03
N HIS A 248 -9.30 8.69 8.93
CA HIS A 248 -8.40 8.96 10.05
C HIS A 248 -7.86 10.39 10.07
N LYS A 249 -8.36 11.28 9.20
CA LYS A 249 -7.92 12.68 9.07
C LYS A 249 -6.41 12.79 8.86
N LYS A 250 -5.85 11.96 7.97
CA LYS A 250 -4.42 11.98 7.65
C LYS A 250 -4.17 12.68 6.34
N ALA A 251 -3.17 13.59 6.31
CA ALA A 251 -2.70 14.12 5.04
C ALA A 251 -2.25 12.96 4.14
N PHE A 252 -2.61 13.01 2.87
CA PHE A 252 -2.27 11.97 1.91
C PHE A 252 -1.24 12.46 0.90
N VAL A 253 -0.18 11.68 0.73
CA VAL A 253 0.82 11.89 -0.33
C VAL A 253 0.88 10.62 -1.19
N GLY A 254 0.37 10.69 -2.39
CA GLY A 254 0.30 9.54 -3.30
C GLY A 254 0.91 9.81 -4.67
N GLN A 255 1.07 8.75 -5.45
CA GLN A 255 1.42 8.88 -6.86
C GLN A 255 0.24 9.48 -7.63
N ASP A 256 0.48 10.44 -8.51
CA ASP A 256 -0.54 11.00 -9.43
C ASP A 256 -0.86 9.95 -10.51
N PHE A 257 -1.50 8.88 -10.11
CA PHE A 257 -1.77 7.72 -10.95
C PHE A 257 -2.89 6.83 -10.40
N GLY A 258 -3.72 6.30 -11.31
CA GLY A 258 -4.68 5.24 -11.03
C GLY A 258 -5.70 5.59 -9.95
N PRO A 259 -5.83 4.77 -8.90
CA PRO A 259 -6.90 4.93 -7.91
C PRO A 259 -6.82 6.24 -7.11
N TYR A 260 -5.63 6.83 -6.99
CA TYR A 260 -5.47 8.02 -6.14
C TYR A 260 -5.94 9.30 -6.82
N THR A 261 -6.20 9.28 -8.12
CA THR A 261 -6.75 10.42 -8.87
C THR A 261 -8.28 10.46 -8.88
N VAL A 262 -8.96 9.53 -8.20
CA VAL A 262 -10.43 9.46 -8.17
C VAL A 262 -10.98 10.52 -7.22
N ASP A 263 -10.54 10.49 -5.95
CA ASP A 263 -11.05 11.36 -4.89
C ASP A 263 -10.04 12.45 -4.48
N CYS A 264 -8.78 12.36 -4.93
CA CYS A 264 -7.77 13.34 -4.58
C CYS A 264 -7.67 14.46 -5.62
N VAL A 265 -7.73 15.70 -5.12
CA VAL A 265 -7.39 16.91 -5.86
C VAL A 265 -6.02 17.38 -5.39
N ASN A 266 -5.07 17.49 -6.32
CA ASN A 266 -3.71 17.86 -5.98
C ASN A 266 -3.62 19.30 -5.45
N ALA A 267 -3.17 19.45 -4.23
CA ALA A 267 -2.94 20.75 -3.60
C ALA A 267 -1.63 21.43 -4.06
N MET A 268 -0.70 20.71 -4.71
CA MET A 268 0.54 21.32 -5.19
C MET A 268 0.33 22.04 -6.50
N THR A 269 0.57 23.35 -6.52
CA THR A 269 0.61 24.14 -7.75
C THR A 269 1.93 23.98 -8.49
N LYS A 270 1.96 24.31 -9.80
CA LYS A 270 3.19 24.28 -10.62
C LYS A 270 4.30 25.17 -10.08
N GLY A 271 3.95 26.25 -9.38
CA GLY A 271 4.89 27.17 -8.73
C GLY A 271 5.36 26.74 -7.35
N GLY A 272 4.96 25.55 -6.87
CA GLY A 272 5.31 25.05 -5.54
C GLY A 272 4.48 25.63 -4.38
N GLY A 273 3.47 26.45 -4.67
CA GLY A 273 2.48 26.92 -3.72
C GLY A 273 1.45 25.84 -3.36
N ILE A 274 0.49 26.19 -2.50
CA ILE A 274 -0.65 25.34 -2.13
C ILE A 274 -1.93 25.92 -2.74
N ASP A 275 -2.66 25.10 -3.46
CA ASP A 275 -4.03 25.38 -3.88
C ASP A 275 -4.97 25.05 -2.70
N PRO A 276 -5.74 26.01 -2.21
CA PRO A 276 -6.65 25.80 -1.07
C PRO A 276 -7.79 24.82 -1.39
N LYS A 277 -8.05 24.52 -2.65
CA LYS A 277 -9.05 23.54 -3.08
C LYS A 277 -8.54 22.10 -3.09
N GLY A 278 -7.21 21.90 -2.99
CA GLY A 278 -6.63 20.58 -2.97
C GLY A 278 -6.76 19.90 -1.61
N ASN A 279 -6.96 18.59 -1.62
CA ASN A 279 -7.11 17.74 -0.43
C ASN A 279 -5.98 16.74 -0.24
N ALA A 280 -5.04 16.64 -1.18
CA ALA A 280 -3.91 15.71 -1.14
C ALA A 280 -2.70 16.27 -1.88
N LEU A 281 -1.53 15.69 -1.66
CA LEU A 281 -0.34 15.96 -2.47
C LEU A 281 -0.10 14.79 -3.45
N LEU A 282 -0.36 15.02 -4.73
CA LEU A 282 -0.15 14.02 -5.77
C LEU A 282 1.17 14.23 -6.48
N VAL A 283 2.07 13.26 -6.37
CA VAL A 283 3.40 13.30 -6.95
C VAL A 283 3.33 12.77 -8.38
N PRO A 284 3.59 13.61 -9.41
CA PRO A 284 3.59 13.16 -10.79
C PRO A 284 4.72 12.17 -11.04
N LYS A 285 4.61 11.41 -12.14
CA LYS A 285 5.63 10.46 -12.55
C LYS A 285 7.00 11.13 -12.64
N VAL A 286 7.96 10.61 -11.88
CA VAL A 286 9.34 11.07 -11.86
C VAL A 286 10.29 9.89 -11.86
N LYS A 287 11.42 10.02 -12.55
CA LYS A 287 12.47 8.99 -12.57
C LYS A 287 13.26 8.93 -11.27
N ASN A 288 13.22 9.98 -10.48
CA ASN A 288 13.93 10.07 -9.21
C ASN A 288 12.97 10.53 -8.10
N HIS A 289 13.38 10.37 -6.86
CA HIS A 289 12.60 10.70 -5.66
C HIS A 289 12.55 12.20 -5.31
N LYS A 290 12.99 13.10 -6.20
CA LYS A 290 13.14 14.55 -5.89
C LYS A 290 11.81 15.19 -5.44
N LEU A 291 10.72 14.94 -6.16
CA LEU A 291 9.41 15.53 -5.82
C LEU A 291 8.82 14.91 -4.55
N TRP A 292 8.99 13.60 -4.34
CA TRP A 292 8.62 12.96 -3.09
C TRP A 292 9.30 13.64 -1.89
N PHE A 293 10.61 13.86 -1.99
CA PHE A 293 11.35 14.59 -0.96
C PHE A 293 10.80 16.02 -0.76
N GLN A 294 10.54 16.76 -1.84
CA GLN A 294 10.06 18.14 -1.75
C GLN A 294 8.67 18.22 -1.08
N TYR A 295 7.77 17.31 -1.44
CA TYR A 295 6.41 17.29 -0.88
C TYR A 295 6.43 16.89 0.61
N LEU A 296 7.16 15.85 0.96
CA LEU A 296 7.28 15.45 2.35
C LEU A 296 8.01 16.49 3.20
N LYS A 297 9.08 17.11 2.67
CA LYS A 297 9.74 18.24 3.34
C LYS A 297 8.78 19.40 3.60
N LYS A 298 7.93 19.73 2.62
CA LYS A 298 6.93 20.79 2.79
C LYS A 298 5.96 20.52 3.94
N LEU A 299 5.52 19.28 4.11
CA LEU A 299 4.66 18.88 5.22
C LEU A 299 5.40 18.91 6.55
N VAL A 300 6.65 18.44 6.58
CA VAL A 300 7.49 18.48 7.80
C VAL A 300 7.77 19.93 8.24
N ASP A 301 7.95 20.84 7.29
CA ASP A 301 8.15 22.28 7.59
C ASP A 301 6.85 22.98 8.01
N ASN A 302 5.68 22.42 7.72
CA ASN A 302 4.37 23.06 7.92
C ASN A 302 3.37 22.07 8.55
N PRO A 303 3.43 21.80 9.86
CA PRO A 303 2.49 20.89 10.53
C PRO A 303 1.02 21.29 10.38
N SER A 304 0.71 22.59 10.34
CA SER A 304 -0.66 23.07 10.11
C SER A 304 -1.21 22.68 8.72
N LEU A 305 -0.35 22.58 7.72
CA LEU A 305 -0.76 22.08 6.39
C LEU A 305 -1.11 20.57 6.45
N VAL A 306 -0.45 19.80 7.32
CA VAL A 306 -0.78 18.38 7.53
C VAL A 306 -2.19 18.25 8.08
N GLU A 307 -2.55 19.06 9.08
CA GLU A 307 -3.89 19.08 9.66
C GLU A 307 -4.94 19.52 8.63
N ASP A 308 -4.70 20.62 7.91
CA ASP A 308 -5.61 21.15 6.88
C ASP A 308 -5.89 20.13 5.77
N LEU A 309 -4.87 19.47 5.25
CA LEU A 309 -5.06 18.44 4.21
C LEU A 309 -5.77 17.19 4.75
N GLY A 310 -5.53 16.81 6.01
CA GLY A 310 -6.23 15.69 6.64
C GLY A 310 -7.72 15.96 6.82
N GLU A 311 -8.10 17.16 7.26
CA GLU A 311 -9.51 17.57 7.39
C GLU A 311 -10.19 17.63 6.01
N LYS A 312 -9.55 18.25 5.01
CA LYS A 312 -10.09 18.32 3.65
C LYS A 312 -10.31 16.95 3.02
N LEU A 313 -9.39 16.02 3.26
CA LEU A 313 -9.55 14.66 2.75
C LEU A 313 -10.69 13.91 3.46
N TYR A 314 -10.93 14.20 4.73
CA TYR A 314 -12.05 13.63 5.48
C TYR A 314 -13.42 14.16 4.99
N GLU A 315 -13.48 15.41 4.53
CA GLU A 315 -14.69 16.05 4.01
C GLU A 315 -15.06 15.63 2.58
N THR A 316 -14.13 14.96 1.87
CA THR A 316 -14.32 14.50 0.48
C THR A 316 -15.04 13.16 0.43
#